data_a3cf443b16d129271cd0a6afa0077553
#
_entry.id   a3cf443b16d129271cd0a6afa0077553
#
_cell.length_a   1.000
_cell.length_b   1.000
_cell.length_c   1.000
_cell.angle_alpha   90.00
_cell.angle_beta   90.00
_cell.angle_gamma   90.00
#
_symmetry.space_group_name_H-M   'P 1'
#
loop_
_entity.id
_entity.type
_entity.pdbx_description
1 polymer ?
#
loop_
_entity_poly.entity_id
_entity_poly.type
_entity_poly.pdbx_seq_one_letter_code
_entity_poly.pdbx_strand_id
1 'polypeptide(L)'
;MSSIDSAIDLNAGSVSENVKTTLRGELVLAFAVIINSLGVVLMLYSGTGISAISSVPYAFSEVFPKITLGTFTYMFQGLLVLSLMILRKKFVPSYLFSFVVGFIFGECIDMHNMWVPMLPTAIGFRIVYFIISYCLISLGIALSNRCKLPIIPTDPVPP
;
A
#
# COMPACT_ATOMS: atom_id res chain seq x y z
N MET A 1 -44.53 21.63 4.86
CA MET A 1 -43.89 20.64 5.76
C MET A 1 -43.36 19.44 4.98
N SER A 2 -44.00 18.98 3.91
CA SER A 2 -43.58 17.77 3.18
C SER A 2 -42.29 17.91 2.34
N SER A 3 -41.93 19.11 1.87
CA SER A 3 -40.73 19.32 1.03
C SER A 3 -39.42 19.37 1.82
N ILE A 4 -39.49 19.70 3.11
CA ILE A 4 -38.30 19.71 4.01
C ILE A 4 -37.97 18.30 4.46
N ASP A 5 -38.97 17.48 4.77
CA ASP A 5 -38.80 16.09 5.17
C ASP A 5 -38.21 15.26 4.03
N SER A 6 -38.67 15.45 2.81
CA SER A 6 -38.09 14.77 1.64
C SER A 6 -36.66 15.21 1.32
N ALA A 7 -36.26 16.45 1.58
CA ALA A 7 -34.89 16.92 1.44
C ALA A 7 -33.96 16.36 2.52
N ILE A 8 -34.46 16.17 3.74
CA ILE A 8 -33.70 15.58 4.86
C ILE A 8 -33.46 14.08 4.57
N ASP A 9 -34.47 13.37 4.10
CA ASP A 9 -34.35 11.93 3.77
C ASP A 9 -33.39 11.67 2.60
N LEU A 10 -33.42 12.53 1.56
CA LEU A 10 -32.47 12.45 0.45
C LEU A 10 -31.03 12.72 0.90
N ASN A 11 -30.84 13.67 1.81
CA ASN A 11 -29.52 13.99 2.34
C ASN A 11 -29.00 12.89 3.27
N ALA A 12 -29.86 12.30 4.11
CA ALA A 12 -29.52 11.17 4.97
C ALA A 12 -29.17 9.92 4.14
N GLY A 13 -29.90 9.65 3.07
CA GLY A 13 -29.62 8.56 2.14
C GLY A 13 -28.27 8.71 1.45
N SER A 14 -27.97 9.90 0.94
CA SER A 14 -26.70 10.20 0.26
C SER A 14 -25.50 10.14 1.21
N VAL A 15 -25.64 10.57 2.45
CA VAL A 15 -24.59 10.49 3.49
C VAL A 15 -24.34 9.04 3.87
N SER A 16 -25.39 8.23 4.05
CA SER A 16 -25.27 6.81 4.37
C SER A 16 -24.60 6.01 3.26
N GLU A 17 -24.93 6.31 1.99
CA GLU A 17 -24.34 5.65 0.84
C GLU A 17 -22.87 6.03 0.65
N ASN A 18 -22.51 7.30 0.84
CA ASN A 18 -21.13 7.76 0.82
C ASN A 18 -20.28 7.12 1.93
N VAL A 19 -20.81 7.01 3.16
CA VAL A 19 -20.12 6.36 4.28
C VAL A 19 -19.89 4.87 3.99
N LYS A 20 -20.88 4.15 3.46
CA LYS A 20 -20.73 2.73 3.09
C LYS A 20 -19.71 2.55 1.96
N THR A 21 -19.66 3.45 0.99
CA THR A 21 -18.71 3.39 -0.13
C THR A 21 -17.29 3.65 0.35
N THR A 22 -17.10 4.61 1.26
CA THR A 22 -15.80 4.93 1.86
C THR A 22 -15.28 3.77 2.70
N LEU A 23 -16.10 3.20 3.60
CA LEU A 23 -15.73 2.05 4.42
C LEU A 23 -15.36 0.83 3.58
N ARG A 24 -16.06 0.58 2.47
CA ARG A 24 -15.68 -0.49 1.52
C ARG A 24 -14.34 -0.21 0.86
N GLY A 25 -14.07 1.05 0.51
CA GLY A 25 -12.78 1.47 -0.06
C GLY A 25 -11.61 1.25 0.90
N GLU A 26 -11.76 1.61 2.17
CA GLU A 26 -10.74 1.43 3.20
C GLU A 26 -10.42 -0.05 3.47
N LEU A 27 -11.45 -0.92 3.55
CA LEU A 27 -11.26 -2.36 3.69
C LEU A 27 -10.52 -2.96 2.49
N VAL A 28 -10.90 -2.60 1.27
CA VAL A 28 -10.23 -3.08 0.06
C VAL A 28 -8.79 -2.59 0.02
N LEU A 29 -8.52 -1.35 0.47
CA LEU A 29 -7.16 -0.83 0.59
C LEU A 29 -6.33 -1.63 1.61
N ALA A 30 -6.89 -1.94 2.78
CA ALA A 30 -6.21 -2.75 3.79
C ALA A 30 -5.84 -4.14 3.24
N PHE A 31 -6.76 -4.81 2.55
CA PHE A 31 -6.48 -6.07 1.87
C PHE A 31 -5.41 -5.93 0.79
N ALA A 32 -5.46 -4.87 0.00
CA ALA A 32 -4.46 -4.60 -1.04
C ALA A 32 -3.06 -4.41 -0.43
N VAL A 33 -2.95 -3.71 0.70
CA VAL A 33 -1.69 -3.49 1.43
C VAL A 33 -1.12 -4.82 1.93
N ILE A 34 -1.95 -5.68 2.54
CA ILE A 34 -1.53 -7.00 3.05
C ILE A 34 -1.07 -7.90 1.89
N ILE A 35 -1.82 -7.95 0.81
CA ILE A 35 -1.49 -8.78 -0.37
C ILE A 35 -0.21 -8.28 -1.04
N ASN A 36 -0.06 -6.97 -1.20
CA ASN A 36 1.13 -6.39 -1.81
C ASN A 36 2.38 -6.60 -0.95
N SER A 37 2.29 -6.45 0.38
CA SER A 37 3.43 -6.67 1.27
C SER A 37 3.89 -8.13 1.23
N LEU A 38 2.96 -9.08 1.22
CA LEU A 38 3.27 -10.51 1.03
C LEU A 38 3.93 -10.76 -0.34
N GLY A 39 3.41 -10.16 -1.40
CA GLY A 39 3.98 -10.26 -2.73
C GLY A 39 5.43 -9.77 -2.78
N VAL A 40 5.74 -8.63 -2.16
CA VAL A 40 7.11 -8.07 -2.10
C VAL A 40 8.04 -8.99 -1.34
N VAL A 41 7.64 -9.53 -0.18
CA VAL A 41 8.47 -10.42 0.62
C VAL A 41 8.72 -11.75 -0.10
N LEU A 42 7.71 -12.34 -0.73
CA LEU A 42 7.87 -13.56 -1.55
C LEU A 42 8.78 -13.33 -2.76
N MET A 43 8.66 -12.17 -3.42
CA MET A 43 9.53 -11.79 -4.53
C MET A 43 10.98 -11.70 -4.08
N LEU A 44 11.24 -11.06 -2.96
CA LEU A 44 12.56 -10.97 -2.35
C LEU A 44 13.09 -12.36 -2.01
N TYR A 45 12.28 -13.19 -1.35
CA TYR A 45 12.65 -14.53 -0.93
C TYR A 45 12.89 -15.49 -2.10
N SER A 46 12.24 -15.30 -3.23
CA SER A 46 12.49 -16.07 -4.45
C SER A 46 13.94 -15.92 -4.96
N GLY A 47 14.60 -14.80 -4.62
CA GLY A 47 15.96 -14.49 -5.05
C GLY A 47 16.10 -14.20 -6.55
N THR A 48 14.97 -14.02 -7.25
CA THR A 48 14.95 -13.75 -8.71
C THR A 48 14.98 -12.25 -9.02
N GLY A 49 14.75 -11.41 -8.01
CA GLY A 49 14.79 -9.96 -8.16
C GLY A 49 13.90 -9.25 -7.14
N ILE A 50 13.92 -7.94 -7.23
CA ILE A 50 13.10 -7.03 -6.42
C ILE A 50 12.68 -5.85 -7.29
N SER A 51 11.55 -5.22 -6.98
CA SER A 51 11.12 -4.05 -7.75
C SER A 51 12.11 -2.89 -7.57
N ALA A 52 12.25 -2.03 -8.60
CA ALA A 52 13.17 -0.89 -8.56
C ALA A 52 12.91 0.05 -7.36
N ILE A 53 11.64 0.23 -6.97
CA ILE A 53 11.27 1.07 -5.82
C ILE A 53 11.69 0.44 -4.51
N SER A 54 11.53 -0.89 -4.37
CA SER A 54 11.87 -1.62 -3.16
C SER A 54 13.38 -1.92 -3.05
N SER A 55 14.15 -1.77 -4.12
CA SER A 55 15.59 -2.05 -4.13
C SER A 55 16.38 -1.11 -3.22
N VAL A 56 15.96 0.16 -3.14
CA VAL A 56 16.64 1.16 -2.30
C VAL A 56 16.50 0.81 -0.81
N PRO A 57 15.29 0.66 -0.22
CA PRO A 57 15.16 0.27 1.18
C PRO A 57 15.78 -1.10 1.47
N TYR A 58 15.73 -2.03 0.53
CA TYR A 58 16.39 -3.33 0.67
C TYR A 58 17.92 -3.21 0.77
N ALA A 59 18.55 -2.45 -0.11
CA ALA A 59 19.99 -2.23 -0.05
C ALA A 59 20.44 -1.60 1.28
N PHE A 60 19.66 -0.66 1.81
CA PHE A 60 19.93 -0.07 3.12
C PHE A 60 19.74 -1.09 4.27
N SER A 61 18.74 -1.95 4.21
CA SER A 61 18.52 -2.99 5.24
C SER A 61 19.65 -4.02 5.28
N GLU A 62 20.28 -4.32 4.14
CA GLU A 62 21.46 -5.20 4.07
C GLU A 62 22.71 -4.56 4.70
N VAL A 63 22.88 -3.24 4.54
CA VAL A 63 24.03 -2.51 5.11
C VAL A 63 23.84 -2.27 6.61
N PHE A 64 22.61 -2.08 7.06
CA PHE A 64 22.27 -1.79 8.46
C PHE A 64 21.35 -2.86 9.05
N PRO A 65 21.86 -4.05 9.42
CA PRO A 65 21.05 -5.18 9.85
C PRO A 65 20.31 -4.97 11.18
N LYS A 66 20.56 -3.87 11.88
CA LYS A 66 19.81 -3.47 13.10
C LYS A 66 18.45 -2.86 12.81
N ILE A 67 18.21 -2.45 11.58
CA ILE A 67 16.97 -1.79 11.15
C ILE A 67 16.29 -2.71 10.14
N THR A 68 15.01 -2.97 10.34
CA THR A 68 14.25 -3.91 9.51
C THR A 68 13.96 -3.35 8.11
N LEU A 69 13.68 -4.24 7.16
CA LEU A 69 13.30 -3.86 5.80
C LEU A 69 12.04 -2.98 5.78
N GLY A 70 11.05 -3.32 6.62
CA GLY A 70 9.83 -2.53 6.74
C GLY A 70 10.11 -1.11 7.25
N THR A 71 10.98 -0.98 8.25
CA THR A 71 11.41 0.34 8.77
C THR A 71 12.03 1.19 7.66
N PHE A 72 12.96 0.67 6.86
CA PHE A 72 13.53 1.40 5.74
C PHE A 72 12.48 1.72 4.68
N THR A 73 11.52 0.82 4.45
CA THR A 73 10.45 1.03 3.48
C THR A 73 9.57 2.22 3.85
N TYR A 74 9.09 2.31 5.09
CA TYR A 74 8.28 3.46 5.48
C TYR A 74 9.07 4.76 5.65
N MET A 75 10.35 4.70 6.04
CA MET A 75 11.24 5.87 6.04
C MET A 75 11.43 6.42 4.62
N PHE A 76 11.68 5.54 3.65
CA PHE A 76 11.80 5.91 2.25
C PHE A 76 10.50 6.49 1.68
N GLN A 77 9.37 5.87 2.02
CA GLN A 77 8.05 6.38 1.67
C GLN A 77 7.79 7.78 2.25
N GLY A 78 8.16 7.99 3.52
CA GLY A 78 8.09 9.30 4.17
C GLY A 78 8.94 10.36 3.46
N LEU A 79 10.16 9.99 3.07
CA LEU A 79 11.06 10.87 2.32
C LEU A 79 10.46 11.25 0.95
N LEU A 80 9.86 10.30 0.24
CA LEU A 80 9.19 10.56 -1.03
C LEU A 80 7.99 11.50 -0.86
N VAL A 81 7.15 11.28 0.15
CA VAL A 81 6.01 12.15 0.46
C VAL A 81 6.49 13.56 0.83
N LEU A 82 7.52 13.68 1.66
CA LEU A 82 8.12 14.96 2.03
C LEU A 82 8.68 15.69 0.80
N SER A 83 9.39 14.98 -0.05
CA SER A 83 9.95 15.52 -1.30
C SER A 83 8.86 16.07 -2.21
N LEU A 84 7.75 15.35 -2.35
CA LEU A 84 6.59 15.79 -3.11
C LEU A 84 5.91 17.04 -2.52
N MET A 85 5.79 17.11 -1.19
CA MET A 85 5.25 18.29 -0.50
C MET A 85 6.10 19.54 -0.78
N ILE A 86 7.43 19.39 -0.72
CA ILE A 86 8.37 20.49 -1.00
C ILE A 86 8.26 20.93 -2.46
N LEU A 87 8.25 20.00 -3.40
CA LEU A 87 8.18 20.28 -4.83
C LEU A 87 6.87 20.97 -5.23
N ARG A 88 5.74 20.51 -4.67
CA ARG A 88 4.42 21.08 -4.98
C ARG A 88 4.08 22.34 -4.21
N LYS A 89 4.87 22.72 -3.19
CA LYS A 89 4.63 23.88 -2.31
C LYS A 89 3.20 23.99 -1.77
N LYS A 90 2.48 22.85 -1.68
CA LYS A 90 1.09 22.77 -1.20
C LYS A 90 1.00 21.64 -0.17
N PHE A 91 0.46 21.97 0.99
CA PHE A 91 0.10 20.97 1.98
C PHE A 91 -1.24 20.34 1.58
N VAL A 92 -1.21 19.07 1.18
CA VAL A 92 -2.42 18.32 0.83
C VAL A 92 -2.59 17.22 1.88
N PRO A 93 -3.70 17.20 2.65
CA PRO A 93 -3.96 16.18 3.69
C PRO A 93 -3.87 14.74 3.17
N SER A 94 -4.14 14.53 1.89
CA SER A 94 -4.04 13.26 1.20
C SER A 94 -2.64 12.64 1.25
N TYR A 95 -1.58 13.45 1.31
CA TYR A 95 -0.20 12.96 1.44
C TYR A 95 0.10 12.39 2.82
N LEU A 96 -0.55 12.94 3.85
CA LEU A 96 -0.45 12.40 5.21
C LEU A 96 -1.12 11.01 5.29
N PHE A 97 -2.24 10.82 4.60
CA PHE A 97 -2.88 9.51 4.49
C PHE A 97 -1.98 8.48 3.77
N SER A 98 -1.32 8.88 2.67
CA SER A 98 -0.35 8.03 1.98
C SER A 98 0.82 7.62 2.87
N PHE A 99 1.25 8.50 3.78
CA PHE A 99 2.29 8.17 4.76
C PHE A 99 1.83 7.10 5.76
N VAL A 100 0.60 7.22 6.28
CA VAL A 100 0.00 6.23 7.18
C VAL A 100 -0.12 4.86 6.49
N VAL A 101 -0.57 4.84 5.24
CA VAL A 101 -0.65 3.61 4.44
C VAL A 101 0.75 3.01 4.22
N GLY A 102 1.75 3.84 3.94
CA GLY A 102 3.15 3.41 3.79
C GLY A 102 3.73 2.83 5.08
N PHE A 103 3.38 3.41 6.24
CA PHE A 103 3.76 2.88 7.54
C PHE A 103 3.16 1.48 7.78
N ILE A 104 1.85 1.33 7.59
CA ILE A 104 1.16 0.04 7.72
C ILE A 104 1.76 -0.99 6.75
N PHE A 105 2.07 -0.59 5.53
CA PHE A 105 2.72 -1.45 4.54
C PHE A 105 4.10 -1.95 5.01
N GLY A 106 4.92 -1.08 5.61
CA GLY A 106 6.21 -1.45 6.19
C GLY A 106 6.07 -2.45 7.34
N GLU A 107 5.15 -2.23 8.27
CA GLU A 107 4.86 -3.16 9.36
C GLU A 107 4.38 -4.54 8.84
N CYS A 108 3.55 -4.54 7.79
CA CYS A 108 3.12 -5.79 7.13
C CYS A 108 4.29 -6.52 6.46
N ILE A 109 5.26 -5.81 5.86
CA ILE A 109 6.50 -6.41 5.34
C ILE A 109 7.26 -7.11 6.45
N ASP A 110 7.49 -6.45 7.58
CA ASP A 110 8.22 -7.02 8.69
C ASP A 110 7.51 -8.24 9.29
N MET A 111 6.19 -8.17 9.43
CA MET A 111 5.37 -9.31 9.86
C MET A 111 5.53 -10.51 8.91
N HIS A 112 5.48 -10.28 7.60
CA HIS A 112 5.63 -11.36 6.62
C HIS A 112 7.07 -11.89 6.58
N ASN A 113 8.06 -11.04 6.77
CA ASN A 113 9.46 -11.42 6.80
C ASN A 113 9.85 -12.31 8.01
N MET A 114 9.00 -12.37 9.03
CA MET A 114 9.22 -13.26 10.18
C MET A 114 8.97 -14.74 9.86
N TRP A 115 7.98 -15.05 9.01
CA TRP A 115 7.57 -16.44 8.76
C TRP A 115 7.91 -16.94 7.35
N VAL A 116 8.03 -16.06 6.34
CA VAL A 116 8.39 -16.45 4.97
C VAL A 116 9.74 -17.19 4.91
N PRO A 117 10.79 -16.85 5.68
CA PRO A 117 12.05 -17.62 5.71
C PRO A 117 11.93 -19.07 6.18
N MET A 118 10.81 -19.47 6.77
CA MET A 118 10.54 -20.87 7.15
C MET A 118 10.14 -21.75 5.96
N LEU A 119 9.86 -21.13 4.80
CA LEU A 119 9.47 -21.85 3.60
C LEU A 119 10.67 -22.57 2.94
N PRO A 120 10.45 -23.69 2.25
CA PRO A 120 11.52 -24.43 1.59
C PRO A 120 12.19 -23.62 0.48
N THR A 121 13.53 -23.71 0.37
CA THR A 121 14.37 -22.91 -0.53
C THR A 121 14.77 -23.61 -1.83
N ALA A 122 14.23 -24.80 -2.14
CA ALA A 122 14.59 -25.53 -3.34
C ALA A 122 14.24 -24.69 -4.62
N ILE A 123 15.05 -24.83 -5.67
CA ILE A 123 14.96 -24.02 -6.89
C ILE A 123 13.54 -24.00 -7.49
N GLY A 124 12.85 -25.14 -7.51
CA GLY A 124 11.48 -25.24 -7.99
C GLY A 124 10.49 -24.35 -7.20
N PHE A 125 10.64 -24.31 -5.87
CA PHE A 125 9.81 -23.48 -5.02
C PHE A 125 10.09 -21.99 -5.22
N ARG A 126 11.32 -21.59 -5.49
CA ARG A 126 11.68 -20.20 -5.78
C ARG A 126 10.98 -19.68 -7.03
N ILE A 127 10.89 -20.48 -8.07
CA ILE A 127 10.15 -20.12 -9.31
C ILE A 127 8.65 -19.96 -9.00
N VAL A 128 8.09 -20.87 -8.22
CA VAL A 128 6.67 -20.80 -7.82
C VAL A 128 6.41 -19.55 -6.99
N TYR A 129 7.28 -19.23 -6.02
CA TYR A 129 7.15 -18.00 -5.21
C TYR A 129 7.23 -16.74 -6.06
N PHE A 130 8.10 -16.71 -7.07
CA PHE A 130 8.18 -15.60 -8.01
C PHE A 130 6.87 -15.41 -8.79
N ILE A 131 6.31 -16.48 -9.34
CA ILE A 131 5.05 -16.41 -10.07
C ILE A 131 3.90 -15.95 -9.17
N ILE A 132 3.81 -16.53 -7.98
CA ILE A 132 2.79 -16.16 -6.98
C ILE A 132 2.95 -14.70 -6.57
N SER A 133 4.17 -14.23 -6.30
CA SER A 133 4.43 -12.84 -5.92
C SER A 133 4.00 -11.86 -7.00
N TYR A 134 4.28 -12.19 -8.26
CA TYR A 134 3.86 -11.37 -9.40
C TYR A 134 2.34 -11.27 -9.52
N CYS A 135 1.64 -12.39 -9.37
CA CYS A 135 0.17 -12.41 -9.36
C CYS A 135 -0.41 -11.61 -8.18
N LEU A 136 0.17 -11.75 -6.98
CA LEU A 136 -0.27 -11.03 -5.78
C LEU A 136 -0.08 -9.52 -5.92
N ILE A 137 1.08 -9.08 -6.41
CA ILE A 137 1.36 -7.65 -6.63
C ILE A 137 0.41 -7.09 -7.70
N SER A 138 0.20 -7.79 -8.80
CA SER A 138 -0.73 -7.37 -9.85
C SER A 138 -2.17 -7.25 -9.32
N LEU A 139 -2.61 -8.21 -8.52
CA LEU A 139 -3.93 -8.18 -7.88
C LEU A 139 -4.03 -7.02 -6.88
N GLY A 140 -3.01 -6.82 -6.05
CA GLY A 140 -2.97 -5.74 -5.08
C GLY A 140 -3.03 -4.36 -5.73
N ILE A 141 -2.30 -4.14 -6.83
CA ILE A 141 -2.35 -2.90 -7.61
C ILE A 141 -3.75 -2.71 -8.24
N ALA A 142 -4.34 -3.77 -8.79
CA ALA A 142 -5.67 -3.72 -9.37
C ALA A 142 -6.74 -3.37 -8.32
N LEU A 143 -6.64 -3.91 -7.11
CA LEU A 143 -7.52 -3.58 -5.98
C LEU A 143 -7.32 -2.13 -5.52
N SER A 144 -6.07 -1.68 -5.39
CA SER A 144 -5.73 -0.31 -5.02
C SER A 144 -6.31 0.71 -6.00
N ASN A 145 -6.21 0.46 -7.30
CA ASN A 145 -6.76 1.33 -8.33
C ASN A 145 -8.29 1.41 -8.29
N ARG A 146 -8.97 0.39 -7.80
CA ARG A 146 -10.44 0.40 -7.63
C ARG A 146 -10.91 1.23 -6.44
N CYS A 147 -10.06 1.45 -5.45
CA CYS A 147 -10.44 2.19 -4.23
C CYS A 147 -10.64 3.69 -4.46
N LYS A 148 -10.22 4.26 -5.61
CA LYS A 148 -10.24 5.71 -5.92
C LYS A 148 -9.62 6.59 -4.81
N LEU A 149 -8.89 5.99 -3.88
CA LEU A 149 -8.14 6.71 -2.86
C LEU A 149 -6.77 7.10 -3.44
N PRO A 150 -6.28 8.31 -3.17
CA PRO A 150 -4.98 8.77 -3.67
C PRO A 150 -3.85 8.04 -2.94
N ILE A 151 -3.54 6.83 -3.38
CA ILE A 151 -2.52 5.95 -2.79
C ILE A 151 -1.14 6.31 -3.33
N ILE A 152 -1.09 6.82 -4.56
CA ILE A 152 0.13 7.28 -5.20
C ILE A 152 0.02 8.79 -5.39
N PRO A 153 0.96 9.58 -4.84
CA PRO A 153 0.91 11.03 -4.96
C PRO A 153 1.13 11.55 -6.39
N THR A 154 1.25 10.66 -7.37
CA THR A 154 1.42 10.97 -8.79
C THR A 154 0.10 10.98 -9.56
N ASP A 155 -1.03 10.53 -8.97
CA ASP A 155 -2.31 10.59 -9.65
C ASP A 155 -2.76 12.05 -9.78
N PRO A 156 -3.03 12.54 -11.01
CA PRO A 156 -3.61 13.86 -11.19
C PRO A 156 -5.01 13.85 -10.57
N VAL A 157 -5.22 14.73 -9.59
CA VAL A 157 -6.57 15.01 -9.09
C VAL A 157 -7.37 15.51 -10.28
N PRO A 158 -8.46 14.86 -10.72
CA PRO A 158 -9.29 15.40 -11.79
C PRO A 158 -9.82 16.79 -11.38
N PRO A 159 -9.97 17.70 -12.32
CA PRO A 159 -10.40 19.08 -12.08
C PRO A 159 -11.81 19.16 -11.46
#